data_75898a188f9368340484774552bbd753
#
_entry.id   75898a188f9368340484774552bbd753
#
_cell.length_a   1.000
_cell.length_b   1.000
_cell.length_c   1.000
_cell.angle_alpha   90.00
_cell.angle_beta   90.00
_cell.angle_gamma   90.00
#
_symmetry.space_group_name_H-M   'P 1'
#
loop_
_entity.id
_entity.type
_entity.pdbx_description
1 polymer ?
#
loop_
_entity_poly.entity_id
_entity_poly.type
_entity_poly.pdbx_seq_one_letter_code
_entity_poly.pdbx_strand_id
1 'polypeptide(L)'
;MKKIQFLHGSLATGCCPMALREAFDGQADVPTPDLPLRSTTVRIETYKPEYRDDFIRLNREWIESYFKIEDSDIETFSHVDEIVEQGGQIFLAITEGGEVVGCCALKHHKEKQSYELAKMAVSPHHQGKHIGHKLGEAVIEYAKKYGIDSIYLEGNTRLKASIALYRSLGFVAIPLQGNAYERCDILMEYKR
;
A
#
# COMPACT_ATOMS: atom_id res chain seq x y z
N MET A 1 -43.68 -30.03 22.66
CA MET A 1 -44.72 -29.42 23.52
C MET A 1 -44.02 -28.51 24.52
N LYS A 2 -44.13 -27.25 24.41
CA LYS A 2 -44.66 -26.18 25.24
C LYS A 2 -44.30 -24.83 24.59
N LYS A 3 -45.39 -24.20 24.16
CA LYS A 3 -45.50 -22.76 23.85
C LYS A 3 -45.46 -21.95 25.15
N ILE A 4 -45.05 -20.68 25.06
CA ILE A 4 -45.62 -19.51 25.78
C ILE A 4 -44.79 -18.33 25.18
N GLN A 5 -45.30 -17.47 24.39
CA GLN A 5 -46.35 -16.46 24.41
C GLN A 5 -45.80 -15.04 24.70
N PHE A 6 -46.08 -14.17 23.75
CA PHE A 6 -45.90 -12.72 23.66
C PHE A 6 -46.47 -11.95 24.85
N LEU A 7 -45.87 -10.82 25.20
CA LEU A 7 -46.63 -9.66 25.71
C LEU A 7 -46.10 -8.35 25.11
N HIS A 8 -47.04 -7.63 24.54
CA HIS A 8 -47.00 -6.26 24.06
C HIS A 8 -47.13 -5.27 25.25
N GLY A 9 -46.59 -4.08 25.03
CA GLY A 9 -46.91 -2.86 25.82
C GLY A 9 -46.04 -1.72 25.27
N SER A 10 -46.50 -0.99 24.39
CA SER A 10 -47.37 0.15 24.19
C SER A 10 -46.83 1.47 24.80
N LEU A 11 -46.45 2.38 23.87
CA LEU A 11 -46.57 3.84 23.80
C LEU A 11 -46.67 4.67 25.09
N ALA A 12 -45.79 5.66 25.20
CA ALA A 12 -46.22 7.01 25.63
C ALA A 12 -45.26 8.08 25.08
N THR A 13 -45.86 8.97 24.37
CA THR A 13 -45.45 10.29 23.87
C THR A 13 -45.21 11.24 25.04
N GLY A 14 -44.25 12.16 24.93
CA GLY A 14 -44.12 13.24 25.90
C GLY A 14 -42.99 14.23 25.60
N CYS A 15 -43.28 15.23 24.79
CA CYS A 15 -42.95 16.66 24.91
C CYS A 15 -41.57 17.10 25.39
N CYS A 16 -40.94 17.85 24.54
CA CYS A 16 -39.89 18.85 24.80
C CYS A 16 -40.37 19.95 25.79
N PRO A 17 -39.50 20.52 26.57
CA PRO A 17 -39.45 21.98 26.52
C PRO A 17 -38.03 22.53 26.28
N MET A 18 -38.06 23.62 25.53
CA MET A 18 -36.99 24.59 25.29
C MET A 18 -36.49 25.25 26.60
N ALA A 19 -35.26 25.75 26.42
CA ALA A 19 -34.63 26.86 27.13
C ALA A 19 -33.78 26.50 28.35
N LEU A 20 -32.46 26.60 28.12
CA LEU A 20 -31.61 27.53 28.88
C LEU A 20 -30.31 27.71 28.09
N ARG A 21 -30.25 28.88 27.39
CA ARG A 21 -28.99 29.49 26.99
C ARG A 21 -28.40 30.09 28.27
N GLU A 22 -27.28 29.55 28.70
CA GLU A 22 -26.35 30.31 29.51
C GLU A 22 -24.96 30.28 28.87
N ALA A 23 -24.46 31.48 28.70
CA ALA A 23 -23.19 31.86 28.17
C ALA A 23 -22.04 31.15 28.92
N PHE A 24 -21.16 30.47 28.21
CA PHE A 24 -19.78 30.26 28.64
C PHE A 24 -18.89 31.12 27.72
N ASP A 25 -18.73 32.36 28.16
CA ASP A 25 -17.68 33.25 27.70
C ASP A 25 -16.35 32.78 28.29
N GLY A 26 -15.32 32.78 27.47
CA GLY A 26 -13.93 32.79 27.94
C GLY A 26 -13.30 31.40 28.14
N GLN A 27 -12.99 30.73 27.05
CA GLN A 27 -11.89 29.75 27.10
C GLN A 27 -10.84 30.17 26.08
N ALA A 28 -9.74 30.66 26.64
CA ALA A 28 -8.55 31.06 25.93
C ALA A 28 -8.17 30.02 24.87
N ASP A 29 -7.91 30.47 23.65
CA ASP A 29 -7.19 29.73 22.62
C ASP A 29 -5.90 29.16 23.25
N VAL A 30 -5.95 27.89 23.62
CA VAL A 30 -4.74 27.11 23.85
C VAL A 30 -4.14 26.94 22.47
N PRO A 31 -3.00 27.57 22.17
CA PRO A 31 -2.31 27.30 20.90
C PRO A 31 -2.01 25.83 20.86
N THR A 32 -2.65 25.12 19.93
CA THR A 32 -2.20 23.78 19.53
C THR A 32 -0.72 23.93 19.18
N PRO A 33 0.19 23.16 19.83
CA PRO A 33 1.57 23.23 19.45
C PRO A 33 1.64 22.90 17.97
N ASP A 34 2.16 23.82 17.16
CA ASP A 34 2.59 23.56 15.80
C ASP A 34 3.59 22.40 15.86
N LEU A 35 3.08 21.19 15.75
CA LEU A 35 3.91 20.04 15.41
C LEU A 35 4.49 20.40 14.04
N PRO A 36 5.81 20.54 13.91
CA PRO A 36 6.41 20.85 12.63
C PRO A 36 5.90 19.82 11.64
N LEU A 37 5.33 20.31 10.52
CA LEU A 37 5.01 19.47 9.36
C LEU A 37 6.24 18.64 9.09
N ARG A 38 6.24 17.37 9.55
CA ARG A 38 7.37 16.46 9.36
C ARG A 38 7.60 16.42 7.87
N SER A 39 8.77 16.89 7.45
CA SER A 39 9.21 16.86 6.07
C SER A 39 8.86 15.49 5.48
N THR A 40 8.11 15.49 4.38
CA THR A 40 7.76 14.25 3.67
C THR A 40 8.90 13.78 2.78
N THR A 41 10.08 14.33 2.98
CA THR A 41 11.28 13.94 2.27
C THR A 41 11.64 12.51 2.65
N VAL A 42 11.67 11.65 1.64
CA VAL A 42 12.14 10.27 1.76
C VAL A 42 13.33 10.07 0.84
N ARG A 43 14.31 9.29 1.28
CA ARG A 43 15.35 8.73 0.43
C ARG A 43 14.96 7.33 0.01
N ILE A 44 15.37 6.92 -1.18
CA ILE A 44 15.17 5.54 -1.64
C ILE A 44 16.49 4.79 -1.43
N GLU A 45 16.40 3.68 -0.71
CA GLU A 45 17.52 2.75 -0.50
C GLU A 45 17.19 1.37 -1.08
N THR A 46 18.24 0.64 -1.44
CA THR A 46 18.13 -0.76 -1.81
C THR A 46 18.10 -1.63 -0.55
N TYR A 47 17.59 -2.83 -0.70
CA TYR A 47 17.41 -3.80 0.37
C TYR A 47 18.69 -4.13 1.12
N LYS A 48 18.53 -4.27 2.43
CA LYS A 48 19.46 -4.89 3.36
C LYS A 48 18.67 -5.82 4.29
N PRO A 49 19.27 -6.88 4.84
CA PRO A 49 18.56 -7.81 5.73
C PRO A 49 17.84 -7.16 6.92
N GLU A 50 18.35 -6.02 7.40
CA GLU A 50 17.75 -5.24 8.48
C GLU A 50 16.34 -4.69 8.14
N TYR A 51 16.00 -4.56 6.85
CA TYR A 51 14.72 -4.04 6.37
C TYR A 51 13.68 -5.15 6.07
N ARG A 52 14.03 -6.42 6.31
CA ARG A 52 13.16 -7.55 6.01
C ARG A 52 11.80 -7.43 6.67
N ASP A 53 11.79 -7.16 7.97
CA ASP A 53 10.56 -7.09 8.74
C ASP A 53 9.69 -5.90 8.33
N ASP A 54 10.30 -4.77 7.98
CA ASP A 54 9.59 -3.60 7.45
C ASP A 54 8.94 -3.89 6.10
N PHE A 55 9.66 -4.58 5.20
CA PHE A 55 9.10 -5.01 3.91
C PHE A 55 7.88 -5.91 4.10
N ILE A 56 7.96 -6.90 4.99
CA ILE A 56 6.86 -7.81 5.30
C ILE A 56 5.70 -7.04 5.92
N ARG A 57 5.96 -6.21 6.93
CA ARG A 57 4.97 -5.41 7.64
C ARG A 57 4.15 -4.52 6.68
N LEU A 58 4.83 -3.73 5.87
CA LEU A 58 4.18 -2.82 4.91
C LEU A 58 3.29 -3.56 3.91
N ASN A 59 3.76 -4.70 3.40
CA ASN A 59 2.99 -5.49 2.45
C ASN A 59 1.78 -6.16 3.11
N ARG A 60 1.93 -6.71 4.32
CA ARG A 60 0.80 -7.26 5.07
C ARG A 60 -0.26 -6.22 5.34
N GLU A 61 0.12 -5.07 5.89
CA GLU A 61 -0.78 -3.95 6.17
C GLU A 61 -1.55 -3.52 4.92
N TRP A 62 -0.85 -3.41 3.79
CA TRP A 62 -1.47 -3.03 2.52
C TRP A 62 -2.43 -4.12 2.00
N ILE A 63 -2.00 -5.40 1.99
CA ILE A 63 -2.84 -6.50 1.49
C ILE A 63 -4.09 -6.64 2.35
N GLU A 64 -3.96 -6.67 3.67
CA GLU A 64 -5.07 -6.84 4.61
C GLU A 64 -6.08 -5.67 4.55
N SER A 65 -5.65 -4.48 4.11
CA SER A 65 -6.55 -3.34 3.92
C SER A 65 -7.49 -3.48 2.71
N TYR A 66 -7.14 -4.28 1.71
CA TYR A 66 -7.89 -4.37 0.44
C TYR A 66 -8.29 -5.79 0.05
N PHE A 67 -7.56 -6.80 0.51
CA PHE A 67 -7.63 -8.19 0.08
C PHE A 67 -7.37 -9.15 1.24
N LYS A 68 -7.27 -10.44 0.91
CA LYS A 68 -6.74 -11.48 1.79
C LYS A 68 -5.31 -11.81 1.38
N ILE A 69 -4.51 -12.23 2.36
CA ILE A 69 -3.18 -12.79 2.10
C ILE A 69 -3.37 -14.14 1.39
N GLU A 70 -2.70 -14.33 0.28
CA GLU A 70 -2.67 -15.55 -0.53
C GLU A 70 -1.38 -16.34 -0.27
N ASP A 71 -1.34 -17.62 -0.66
CA ASP A 71 -0.17 -18.49 -0.46
C ASP A 71 1.08 -17.92 -1.14
N SER A 72 0.94 -17.31 -2.31
CA SER A 72 2.02 -16.61 -3.03
C SER A 72 2.59 -15.39 -2.27
N ASP A 73 1.78 -14.75 -1.41
CA ASP A 73 2.27 -13.72 -0.51
C ASP A 73 3.11 -14.32 0.62
N ILE A 74 2.61 -15.42 1.23
CA ILE A 74 3.28 -16.13 2.31
C ILE A 74 4.63 -16.66 1.83
N GLU A 75 4.67 -17.26 0.65
CA GLU A 75 5.90 -17.73 0.01
C GLU A 75 6.91 -16.61 -0.15
N THR A 76 6.48 -15.46 -0.71
CA THR A 76 7.35 -14.29 -0.87
C THR A 76 7.88 -13.78 0.47
N PHE A 77 7.03 -13.73 1.53
CA PHE A 77 7.45 -13.26 2.85
C PHE A 77 8.43 -14.21 3.56
N SER A 78 8.32 -15.50 3.27
CA SER A 78 9.25 -16.50 3.80
C SER A 78 10.64 -16.42 3.14
N HIS A 79 10.71 -15.91 1.91
CA HIS A 79 11.91 -15.92 1.07
C HIS A 79 12.30 -14.53 0.54
N VAL A 80 12.17 -13.48 1.39
CA VAL A 80 12.43 -12.09 0.97
C VAL A 80 13.83 -11.90 0.41
N ASP A 81 14.84 -12.47 1.07
CA ASP A 81 16.25 -12.34 0.69
C ASP A 81 16.52 -12.95 -0.70
N GLU A 82 15.82 -14.02 -1.05
CA GLU A 82 15.94 -14.68 -2.35
C GLU A 82 15.57 -13.78 -3.53
N ILE A 83 14.73 -12.77 -3.33
CA ILE A 83 14.40 -11.79 -4.39
C ILE A 83 15.68 -11.16 -4.92
N VAL A 84 16.59 -10.78 -4.04
CA VAL A 84 17.88 -10.16 -4.40
C VAL A 84 18.88 -11.21 -4.89
N GLU A 85 18.97 -12.35 -4.23
CA GLU A 85 19.86 -13.46 -4.59
C GLU A 85 19.57 -14.02 -5.99
N GLN A 86 18.30 -13.97 -6.39
CA GLN A 86 17.88 -14.42 -7.73
C GLN A 86 18.07 -13.37 -8.83
N GLY A 87 18.62 -12.18 -8.50
CA GLY A 87 18.93 -11.13 -9.47
C GLY A 87 17.83 -10.07 -9.59
N GLY A 88 16.88 -10.05 -8.67
CA GLY A 88 15.95 -8.94 -8.47
C GLY A 88 16.51 -7.86 -7.54
N GLN A 89 15.65 -6.94 -7.09
CA GLN A 89 16.00 -5.92 -6.10
C GLN A 89 14.76 -5.47 -5.32
N ILE A 90 14.94 -5.05 -4.08
CA ILE A 90 13.90 -4.41 -3.28
C ILE A 90 14.34 -2.97 -3.01
N PHE A 91 13.39 -2.04 -3.15
CA PHE A 91 13.56 -0.61 -2.89
C PHE A 91 12.71 -0.20 -1.70
N LEU A 92 13.27 0.64 -0.85
CA LEU A 92 12.64 1.10 0.39
C LEU A 92 12.65 2.63 0.43
N ALA A 93 11.53 3.21 0.80
CA ALA A 93 11.41 4.64 1.06
C ALA A 93 11.57 4.88 2.55
N ILE A 94 12.60 5.62 2.93
CA ILE A 94 13.00 5.85 4.31
C ILE A 94 12.93 7.35 4.60
N THR A 95 12.25 7.72 5.67
CA THR A 95 12.17 9.11 6.14
C THR A 95 13.51 9.61 6.70
N GLU A 96 13.65 10.90 6.89
CA GLU A 96 14.82 11.50 7.57
C GLU A 96 15.00 10.95 8.99
N GLY A 97 13.91 10.56 9.66
CA GLY A 97 13.93 9.92 10.98
C GLY A 97 14.30 8.43 10.97
N GLY A 98 14.58 7.84 9.79
CA GLY A 98 14.97 6.42 9.68
C GLY A 98 13.79 5.45 9.59
N GLU A 99 12.54 5.91 9.58
CA GLU A 99 11.36 5.06 9.45
C GLU A 99 11.19 4.59 8.01
N VAL A 100 10.98 3.28 7.81
CA VAL A 100 10.64 2.69 6.50
C VAL A 100 9.14 2.84 6.28
N VAL A 101 8.76 3.66 5.31
CA VAL A 101 7.36 4.06 5.05
C VAL A 101 6.83 3.60 3.71
N GLY A 102 7.65 2.98 2.89
CA GLY A 102 7.22 2.39 1.63
C GLY A 102 8.25 1.40 1.09
N CYS A 103 7.79 0.50 0.24
CA CYS A 103 8.64 -0.49 -0.41
C CYS A 103 8.07 -0.90 -1.77
N CYS A 104 8.93 -1.46 -2.61
CA CYS A 104 8.54 -2.26 -3.77
C CYS A 104 9.64 -3.25 -4.14
N ALA A 105 9.28 -4.34 -4.81
CA ALA A 105 10.21 -5.34 -5.28
C ALA A 105 10.23 -5.38 -6.82
N LEU A 106 11.40 -5.53 -7.40
CA LEU A 106 11.63 -5.98 -8.77
C LEU A 106 12.08 -7.43 -8.71
N LYS A 107 11.17 -8.37 -8.99
CA LYS A 107 11.45 -9.81 -8.97
C LYS A 107 11.98 -10.24 -10.33
N HIS A 108 12.99 -11.09 -10.36
CA HIS A 108 13.51 -11.70 -11.57
C HIS A 108 13.01 -13.16 -11.67
N HIS A 109 12.24 -13.46 -12.69
CA HIS A 109 11.78 -14.81 -13.02
C HIS A 109 12.73 -15.46 -14.02
N LYS A 110 13.76 -16.14 -13.53
CA LYS A 110 14.86 -16.72 -14.35
C LYS A 110 14.36 -17.63 -15.47
N GLU A 111 13.35 -18.45 -15.19
CA GLU A 111 12.80 -19.41 -16.18
C GLU A 111 12.13 -18.69 -17.36
N LYS A 112 11.48 -17.54 -17.09
CA LYS A 112 10.77 -16.74 -18.09
C LYS A 112 11.62 -15.61 -18.65
N GLN A 113 12.82 -15.41 -18.10
CA GLN A 113 13.70 -14.28 -18.43
C GLN A 113 12.96 -12.94 -18.36
N SER A 114 12.13 -12.76 -17.33
CA SER A 114 11.24 -11.62 -17.18
C SER A 114 11.35 -10.96 -15.80
N TYR A 115 11.02 -9.68 -15.72
CA TYR A 115 11.05 -8.92 -14.48
C TYR A 115 9.66 -8.44 -14.10
N GLU A 116 9.30 -8.61 -12.84
CA GLU A 116 8.02 -8.23 -12.27
C GLU A 116 8.20 -7.11 -11.23
N LEU A 117 7.50 -5.99 -11.41
CA LEU A 117 7.29 -5.02 -10.33
C LEU A 117 6.18 -5.55 -9.42
N ALA A 118 6.54 -5.95 -8.22
CA ALA A 118 5.64 -6.55 -7.24
C ALA A 118 5.77 -5.90 -5.86
N LYS A 119 4.86 -6.25 -4.96
CA LYS A 119 4.96 -5.89 -3.54
C LYS A 119 5.17 -4.39 -3.29
N MET A 120 4.51 -3.53 -4.08
CA MET A 120 4.52 -2.09 -3.85
C MET A 120 3.51 -1.73 -2.77
N ALA A 121 4.02 -1.19 -1.67
CA ALA A 121 3.22 -0.73 -0.53
C ALA A 121 3.75 0.59 0.01
N VAL A 122 2.85 1.46 0.45
CA VAL A 122 3.16 2.71 1.15
C VAL A 122 2.27 2.80 2.38
N SER A 123 2.87 3.05 3.54
CA SER A 123 2.16 3.23 4.82
C SER A 123 1.00 4.23 4.66
N PRO A 124 -0.19 3.94 5.20
CA PRO A 124 -1.38 4.80 5.06
C PRO A 124 -1.13 6.27 5.44
N HIS A 125 -0.35 6.51 6.48
CA HIS A 125 -0.01 7.86 6.95
C HIS A 125 0.93 8.64 6.01
N HIS A 126 1.50 7.94 5.02
CA HIS A 126 2.45 8.51 4.07
C HIS A 126 1.95 8.46 2.62
N GLN A 127 0.73 7.98 2.38
CA GLN A 127 0.10 8.03 1.06
C GLN A 127 -0.19 9.47 0.62
N GLY A 128 -0.40 9.68 -0.69
CA GLY A 128 -0.64 11.01 -1.25
C GLY A 128 0.59 11.93 -1.33
N LYS A 129 1.78 11.44 -0.92
CA LYS A 129 3.04 12.20 -0.86
C LYS A 129 4.04 11.80 -1.96
N HIS A 130 3.55 11.22 -3.04
CA HIS A 130 4.33 10.75 -4.21
C HIS A 130 5.40 9.68 -3.90
N ILE A 131 5.33 8.99 -2.74
CA ILE A 131 6.32 7.98 -2.36
C ILE A 131 6.28 6.79 -3.31
N GLY A 132 5.08 6.30 -3.68
CA GLY A 132 4.93 5.23 -4.66
C GLY A 132 5.52 5.57 -6.02
N HIS A 133 5.41 6.84 -6.45
CA HIS A 133 6.02 7.32 -7.69
C HIS A 133 7.55 7.26 -7.63
N LYS A 134 8.15 7.77 -6.54
CA LYS A 134 9.61 7.68 -6.33
C LYS A 134 10.14 6.25 -6.31
N LEU A 135 9.38 5.33 -5.68
CA LEU A 135 9.71 3.90 -5.69
C LEU A 135 9.68 3.32 -7.11
N GLY A 136 8.63 3.63 -7.88
CA GLY A 136 8.50 3.19 -9.28
C GLY A 136 9.59 3.78 -10.19
N GLU A 137 9.94 5.05 -10.01
CA GLU A 137 11.06 5.68 -10.72
C GLU A 137 12.38 4.97 -10.41
N ALA A 138 12.66 4.65 -9.14
CA ALA A 138 13.86 3.93 -8.74
C ALA A 138 13.96 2.54 -9.40
N VAL A 139 12.84 1.83 -9.55
CA VAL A 139 12.79 0.56 -10.29
C VAL A 139 13.13 0.77 -11.77
N ILE A 140 12.55 1.79 -12.41
CA ILE A 140 12.80 2.09 -13.82
C ILE A 140 14.26 2.51 -14.05
N GLU A 141 14.83 3.32 -13.17
CA GLU A 141 16.25 3.71 -13.23
C GLU A 141 17.17 2.50 -13.05
N TYR A 142 16.83 1.61 -12.13
CA TYR A 142 17.56 0.34 -11.96
C TYR A 142 17.50 -0.50 -13.24
N ALA A 143 16.32 -0.65 -13.83
CA ALA A 143 16.14 -1.39 -15.07
C ALA A 143 16.99 -0.81 -16.21
N LYS A 144 17.00 0.53 -16.36
CA LYS A 144 17.85 1.21 -17.36
C LYS A 144 19.32 0.94 -17.12
N LYS A 145 19.77 1.02 -15.87
CA LYS A 145 21.19 0.80 -15.49
C LYS A 145 21.66 -0.63 -15.80
N TYR A 146 20.79 -1.62 -15.60
CA TYR A 146 21.14 -3.04 -15.75
C TYR A 146 20.65 -3.65 -17.07
N GLY A 147 20.16 -2.84 -18.02
CA GLY A 147 19.79 -3.31 -19.35
C GLY A 147 18.52 -4.18 -19.37
N ILE A 148 17.60 -3.97 -18.43
CA ILE A 148 16.31 -4.64 -18.40
C ILE A 148 15.37 -3.91 -19.35
N ASP A 149 14.94 -4.58 -20.44
CA ASP A 149 14.17 -3.97 -21.51
C ASP A 149 12.68 -3.86 -21.21
N SER A 150 12.15 -4.78 -20.40
CA SER A 150 10.73 -4.72 -20.00
C SER A 150 10.52 -5.16 -18.55
N ILE A 151 9.51 -4.56 -17.94
CA ILE A 151 9.02 -4.89 -16.59
C ILE A 151 7.51 -5.06 -16.70
N TYR A 152 6.97 -6.16 -16.21
CA TYR A 152 5.53 -6.30 -16.08
C TYR A 152 5.08 -6.16 -14.62
N LEU A 153 3.80 -5.96 -14.39
CA LEU A 153 3.17 -6.01 -13.09
C LEU A 153 1.78 -6.63 -13.17
N GLU A 154 1.40 -7.30 -12.10
CA GLU A 154 0.06 -7.80 -11.86
C GLU A 154 -0.69 -6.83 -10.93
N GLY A 155 -1.89 -6.42 -11.32
CA GLY A 155 -2.66 -5.42 -10.60
C GLY A 155 -4.13 -5.76 -10.46
N ASN A 156 -4.87 -4.86 -9.82
CA ASN A 156 -6.31 -4.95 -9.70
C ASN A 156 -6.97 -3.61 -10.04
N THR A 157 -7.94 -3.64 -10.95
CA THR A 157 -8.63 -2.44 -11.47
C THR A 157 -9.45 -1.69 -10.43
N ARG A 158 -9.78 -2.31 -9.29
CA ARG A 158 -10.40 -1.65 -8.13
C ARG A 158 -9.48 -0.62 -7.49
N LEU A 159 -8.16 -0.80 -7.60
CA LEU A 159 -7.14 0.07 -7.03
C LEU A 159 -6.79 1.22 -7.99
N LYS A 160 -7.76 2.11 -8.22
CA LYS A 160 -7.64 3.20 -9.20
C LYS A 160 -6.38 4.06 -9.03
N ALA A 161 -5.98 4.33 -7.78
CA ALA A 161 -4.78 5.11 -7.47
C ALA A 161 -3.50 4.38 -7.93
N SER A 162 -3.41 3.07 -7.73
CA SER A 162 -2.27 2.25 -8.18
C SER A 162 -2.21 2.20 -9.71
N ILE A 163 -3.34 2.02 -10.38
CA ILE A 163 -3.39 2.03 -11.85
C ILE A 163 -2.98 3.40 -12.41
N ALA A 164 -3.43 4.49 -11.81
CA ALA A 164 -3.03 5.85 -12.22
C ALA A 164 -1.53 6.06 -12.02
N LEU A 165 -0.97 5.59 -10.91
CA LEU A 165 0.46 5.61 -10.63
C LEU A 165 1.26 4.85 -11.71
N TYR A 166 0.90 3.61 -12.01
CA TYR A 166 1.61 2.81 -13.01
C TYR A 166 1.54 3.42 -14.41
N ARG A 167 0.38 3.97 -14.79
CA ARG A 167 0.25 4.72 -16.05
C ARG A 167 1.15 5.96 -16.10
N SER A 168 1.26 6.71 -15.00
CA SER A 168 2.15 7.88 -14.92
C SER A 168 3.63 7.52 -15.04
N LEU A 169 3.99 6.29 -14.67
CA LEU A 169 5.33 5.72 -14.82
C LEU A 169 5.59 5.13 -16.23
N GLY A 170 4.58 5.15 -17.12
CA GLY A 170 4.70 4.64 -18.47
C GLY A 170 4.30 3.19 -18.69
N PHE A 171 3.70 2.53 -17.68
CA PHE A 171 3.14 1.21 -17.87
C PHE A 171 1.86 1.26 -18.70
N VAL A 172 1.71 0.33 -19.63
CA VAL A 172 0.53 0.15 -20.46
C VAL A 172 -0.12 -1.20 -20.20
N ALA A 173 -1.45 -1.27 -20.26
CA ALA A 173 -2.15 -2.52 -20.10
C ALA A 173 -1.87 -3.47 -21.28
N ILE A 174 -1.64 -4.74 -20.98
CA ILE A 174 -1.45 -5.81 -21.95
C ILE A 174 -2.44 -6.94 -21.67
N PRO A 175 -2.68 -7.86 -22.64
CA PRO A 175 -3.58 -9.00 -22.43
C PRO A 175 -3.19 -9.84 -21.22
N LEU A 176 -4.16 -10.19 -20.38
CA LEU A 176 -3.95 -11.02 -19.21
C LEU A 176 -3.57 -12.45 -19.65
N GLN A 177 -2.45 -12.96 -19.15
CA GLN A 177 -1.97 -14.32 -19.45
C GLN A 177 -1.49 -14.93 -18.13
N GLY A 178 -2.25 -15.85 -17.55
CA GLY A 178 -1.90 -16.61 -16.35
C GLY A 178 -1.29 -15.72 -15.25
N ASN A 179 -1.91 -15.62 -14.12
CA ASN A 179 -1.48 -14.74 -13.02
C ASN A 179 -1.10 -15.57 -11.78
N ALA A 180 -0.18 -15.04 -10.99
CA ALA A 180 0.24 -15.64 -9.73
C ALA A 180 -0.76 -15.38 -8.59
N TYR A 181 -1.61 -14.34 -8.72
CA TYR A 181 -2.56 -13.92 -7.68
C TYR A 181 -4.00 -14.03 -8.18
N GLU A 182 -4.89 -14.63 -7.39
CA GLU A 182 -6.33 -14.72 -7.71
C GLU A 182 -6.99 -13.34 -7.82
N ARG A 183 -6.48 -12.37 -7.06
CA ARG A 183 -6.95 -10.98 -7.07
C ARG A 183 -6.50 -10.18 -8.29
N CYS A 184 -5.65 -10.71 -9.17
CA CYS A 184 -5.18 -10.01 -10.37
C CYS A 184 -6.25 -10.02 -11.46
N ASP A 185 -6.60 -8.83 -11.99
CA ASP A 185 -7.52 -8.65 -13.11
C ASP A 185 -6.97 -7.72 -14.21
N ILE A 186 -5.75 -7.23 -14.05
CA ILE A 186 -5.04 -6.43 -15.04
C ILE A 186 -3.55 -6.76 -15.03
N LEU A 187 -2.99 -6.91 -16.23
CA LEU A 187 -1.55 -7.02 -16.46
C LEU A 187 -1.07 -5.75 -17.16
N MET A 188 0.02 -5.17 -16.68
CA MET A 188 0.60 -3.98 -17.29
C MET A 188 2.09 -4.20 -17.55
N GLU A 189 2.63 -3.55 -18.58
CA GLU A 189 4.03 -3.66 -18.98
C GLU A 189 4.61 -2.27 -19.22
N TYR A 190 5.84 -2.08 -18.75
CA TYR A 190 6.72 -0.98 -19.12
C TYR A 190 7.78 -1.52 -20.07
N LYS A 191 8.00 -0.83 -21.18
CA LYS A 191 9.09 -1.08 -22.14
C LYS A 191 9.98 0.15 -22.22
N ARG A 192 11.29 -0.13 -22.20
CA ARG A 192 12.30 0.90 -22.36
C ARG A 192 12.38 1.39 -23.81
#